data_76a1db3d1129098c9a74f9c00a66b750
#
_entry.id   76a1db3d1129098c9a74f9c00a66b750
#
_cell.length_a   1.000
_cell.length_b   1.000
_cell.length_c   1.000
_cell.angle_alpha   90.00
_cell.angle_beta   90.00
_cell.angle_gamma   90.00
#
_symmetry.space_group_name_H-M   'P 1'
#
loop_
_entity.id
_entity.type
_entity.pdbx_description
1 polymer ?
#
loop_
_entity_poly.entity_id
_entity_poly.type
_entity_poly.pdbx_seq_one_letter_code
_entity_poly.pdbx_strand_id
1 'polypeptide(L)' 'MSAYKKQVGGKHYLKYKIQPSKFVVENKLLYPEGNVIKYVLRHQDKGGKQDLEKSKHFIDMIIERDYK' A
#
# COMPACT_ATOMS: atom_id res chain seq x y z
N MET A 1 19.52 -13.10 1.27
CA MET A 1 18.12 -13.02 1.71
C MET A 1 17.43 -11.83 1.06
N SER A 2 16.21 -12.02 0.61
CA SER A 2 15.45 -10.96 -0.02
C SER A 2 14.97 -9.92 0.99
N ALA A 3 15.05 -8.65 0.64
CA ALA A 3 14.52 -7.57 1.46
C ALA A 3 13.02 -7.71 1.70
N TYR A 4 12.31 -8.38 0.80
CA TYR A 4 10.87 -8.57 0.93
C TYR A 4 10.48 -9.57 2.02
N LYS A 5 11.42 -10.37 2.50
CA LYS A 5 11.17 -11.32 3.59
C LYS A 5 11.37 -10.70 4.95
N LYS A 6 11.89 -9.48 5.03
CA LYS A 6 12.15 -8.78 6.26
C LYS A 6 11.09 -7.68 6.46
N GLN A 7 10.40 -7.72 7.60
CA GLN A 7 9.39 -6.72 7.94
C GLN A 7 9.91 -5.82 9.05
N VAL A 8 10.25 -4.60 8.67
CA VAL A 8 10.68 -3.60 9.64
C VAL A 8 9.42 -2.95 10.21
N GLY A 9 9.25 -3.02 11.52
CA GLY A 9 8.13 -2.40 12.21
C GLY A 9 6.87 -3.23 12.31
N GLY A 10 6.86 -4.46 11.79
CA GLY A 10 5.70 -5.32 11.92
C GLY A 10 5.68 -6.48 10.94
N LYS A 11 4.72 -7.38 11.15
CA LYS A 11 4.61 -8.61 10.35
C LYS A 11 3.27 -8.73 9.62
N HIS A 12 2.45 -7.69 9.63
CA HIS A 12 1.09 -7.78 9.08
C HIS A 12 1.04 -7.99 7.56
N TYR A 13 2.12 -7.71 6.83
CA TYR A 13 2.17 -7.96 5.39
C TYR A 13 2.66 -9.37 5.04
N LEU A 14 3.23 -10.11 6.00
CA LEU A 14 3.74 -11.46 5.75
C LEU A 14 2.63 -12.47 5.51
N LYS A 15 1.39 -12.15 5.89
CA LYS A 15 0.25 -13.05 5.68
C LYS A 15 -0.17 -13.16 4.21
N TYR A 16 0.30 -12.27 3.34
CA TYR A 16 -0.08 -12.30 1.93
C TYR A 16 0.87 -13.19 1.14
N LYS A 17 0.33 -13.92 0.15
CA LYS A 17 1.15 -14.77 -0.72
C LYS A 17 2.22 -13.97 -1.43
N ILE A 18 1.85 -12.79 -1.92
CA ILE A 18 2.78 -11.85 -2.53
C ILE A 18 2.75 -10.61 -1.66
N GLN A 19 3.91 -10.23 -1.12
CA GLN A 19 3.96 -9.04 -0.30
C GLN A 19 3.57 -7.82 -1.11
N PRO A 20 2.74 -6.93 -0.54
CA PRO A 20 2.30 -5.74 -1.26
C PRO A 20 3.44 -4.89 -1.80
N SER A 21 4.52 -4.73 -1.03
CA SER A 21 5.67 -3.95 -1.47
C SER A 21 6.32 -4.56 -2.71
N LYS A 22 6.43 -5.89 -2.75
CA LYS A 22 7.00 -6.58 -3.91
C LYS A 22 6.10 -6.39 -5.14
N PHE A 23 4.81 -6.55 -4.97
CA PHE A 23 3.83 -6.33 -6.04
C PHE A 23 3.96 -4.93 -6.63
N VAL A 24 4.00 -3.93 -5.77
CA VAL A 24 4.09 -2.53 -6.19
C VAL A 24 5.38 -2.27 -6.96
N VAL A 25 6.50 -2.73 -6.44
CA VAL A 25 7.82 -2.47 -7.05
C VAL A 25 7.96 -3.20 -8.36
N GLU A 26 7.62 -4.49 -8.40
CA GLU A 26 7.78 -5.28 -9.62
C GLU A 26 6.85 -4.83 -10.75
N ASN A 27 5.67 -4.31 -10.41
CA ASN A 27 4.74 -3.79 -11.40
C ASN A 27 4.99 -2.32 -11.71
N LYS A 28 6.01 -1.73 -11.10
CA LYS A 28 6.41 -0.33 -11.34
C LYS A 28 5.26 0.65 -11.11
N LEU A 29 4.48 0.39 -10.06
CA LEU A 29 3.39 1.27 -9.70
C LEU A 29 3.93 2.57 -9.11
N LEU A 30 3.23 3.65 -9.36
CA LEU A 30 3.63 4.97 -8.89
C LEU A 30 3.28 5.14 -7.42
N TYR A 31 3.78 6.21 -6.83
CA TYR A 31 3.66 6.45 -5.39
C TYR A 31 2.21 6.41 -4.89
N PRO A 32 1.25 7.17 -5.47
CA PRO A 32 -0.11 7.14 -4.94
C PRO A 32 -0.79 5.79 -5.12
N GLU A 33 -0.60 5.10 -6.25
CA GLU A 33 -1.18 3.76 -6.44
C GLU A 33 -0.67 2.78 -5.40
N GLY A 34 0.64 2.80 -5.15
CA GLY A 34 1.24 1.94 -4.14
C GLY A 34 0.69 2.23 -2.75
N ASN A 35 0.48 3.50 -2.43
CA ASN A 35 -0.05 3.88 -1.11
C ASN A 35 -1.51 3.52 -0.94
N VAL A 36 -2.33 3.58 -2.00
CA VAL A 36 -3.70 3.09 -1.94
C VAL A 36 -3.71 1.62 -1.51
N ILE A 37 -2.91 0.80 -2.18
CA ILE A 37 -2.81 -0.63 -1.85
C ILE A 37 -2.35 -0.82 -0.41
N LYS A 38 -1.29 -0.15 -0.03
CA LYS A 38 -0.70 -0.26 1.31
C LYS A 38 -1.74 -0.01 2.40
N TYR A 39 -2.44 1.10 2.33
CA TYR A 39 -3.36 1.50 3.39
C TYR A 39 -4.64 0.69 3.39
N VAL A 40 -5.14 0.30 2.22
CA VAL A 40 -6.30 -0.59 2.16
C VAL A 40 -6.00 -1.92 2.82
N LEU A 41 -4.81 -2.48 2.57
CA LEU A 41 -4.47 -3.79 3.11
C LEU A 41 -4.18 -3.77 4.60
N ARG A 42 -3.74 -2.63 5.16
CA ARG A 42 -3.34 -2.62 6.57
C ARG A 42 -4.41 -2.10 7.53
N HIS A 43 -5.54 -1.58 7.03
CA HIS A 43 -6.48 -0.87 7.89
C HIS A 43 -7.03 -1.71 9.05
N GLN A 44 -7.26 -3.01 8.82
CA GLN A 44 -7.77 -3.89 9.87
C GLN A 44 -6.76 -4.14 10.99
N ASP A 45 -5.47 -4.16 10.61
CA ASP A 45 -4.42 -4.54 11.55
C ASP A 45 -3.79 -3.35 12.26
N LYS A 46 -3.96 -2.13 11.74
CA LYS A 46 -3.22 -1.01 12.31
C LYS A 46 -3.99 0.29 12.37
N GLY A 47 -4.24 0.95 11.26
CA GLY A 47 -4.73 2.34 11.24
C GLY A 47 -6.23 2.52 11.19
N GLY A 48 -6.99 1.45 11.00
CA GLY A 48 -8.45 1.50 10.97
C GLY A 48 -9.00 2.46 9.93
N LYS A 49 -10.02 3.20 10.31
CA LYS A 49 -10.68 4.14 9.40
C LYS A 49 -9.71 5.18 8.83
N GLN A 50 -8.74 5.61 9.61
CA GLN A 50 -7.78 6.60 9.15
C GLN A 50 -6.99 6.10 7.95
N ASP A 51 -6.62 4.81 7.92
CA ASP A 51 -5.92 4.23 6.78
C ASP A 51 -6.80 4.24 5.53
N LEU A 52 -8.08 3.98 5.67
CA LEU A 52 -8.99 4.04 4.53
C LEU A 52 -9.16 5.49 4.04
N GLU A 53 -9.20 6.46 4.96
CA GLU A 53 -9.23 7.86 4.57
C GLU A 53 -7.96 8.27 3.81
N LYS A 54 -6.80 7.74 4.24
CA LYS A 54 -5.55 7.98 3.53
C LYS A 54 -5.59 7.42 2.12
N SER A 55 -6.15 6.21 1.96
CA SER A 55 -6.30 5.62 0.62
C SER A 55 -7.18 6.49 -0.29
N LYS A 56 -8.27 7.02 0.24
CA LYS A 56 -9.13 7.93 -0.49
C LYS A 56 -8.37 9.17 -0.97
N HIS A 57 -7.53 9.71 -0.09
CA HIS A 57 -6.71 10.88 -0.43
C HIS A 57 -5.75 10.59 -1.60
N PHE A 58 -5.11 9.42 -1.56
CA PHE A 58 -4.21 9.03 -2.66
C PHE A 58 -4.97 8.76 -3.95
N ILE A 59 -6.20 8.24 -3.86
CA ILE A 59 -7.05 8.09 -5.04
C ILE A 59 -7.38 9.47 -5.66
N ASP A 60 -7.66 10.47 -4.81
CA ASP A 60 -7.91 11.82 -5.29
C ASP A 60 -6.69 12.39 -6.03
N MET A 61 -5.48 12.08 -5.55
CA MET A 61 -4.25 12.48 -6.23
C MET A 61 -4.16 11.86 -7.64
N ILE A 62 -4.55 10.61 -7.78
CA ILE A 62 -4.54 9.91 -9.07
C ILE A 62 -5.54 10.58 -10.03
N ILE A 63 -6.72 10.86 -9.53
CA ILE A 63 -7.76 11.53 -10.35
C ILE A 63 -7.26 12.89 -10.83
N GLU A 64 -6.67 13.66 -9.93
CA GLU A 64 -6.14 14.97 -10.28
C GLU A 64 -5.02 14.88 -11.32
N ARG A 65 -4.10 13.91 -11.15
CA ARG A 65 -2.98 13.74 -12.08
C ARG A 65 -3.43 13.31 -13.46
N ASP A 66 -4.40 12.38 -13.56
CA ASP A 66 -4.70 11.69 -14.81
C ASP A 66 -5.98 12.18 -15.51
N TYR A 67 -6.90 12.79 -14.77
CA TYR A 67 -8.25 13.07 -15.31
C TYR A 67 -8.72 14.51 -15.14
N LYS A 68 -7.87 15.38 -14.65
CA LYS A 68 -8.23 16.80 -14.52
C LYS A 68 -7.36 17.74 -15.35
#